data_45e79aa69f2b26ca0de4fa76ac1065ef
#
_entry.id   45e79aa69f2b26ca0de4fa76ac1065ef
#
_cell.length_a   1.000
_cell.length_b   1.000
_cell.length_c   1.000
_cell.angle_alpha   90.00
_cell.angle_beta   90.00
_cell.angle_gamma   90.00
#
_symmetry.space_group_name_H-M   'P 1'
#
loop_
_entity.id
_entity.type
_entity.pdbx_description
1 polymer ?
#
loop_
_entity_poly.entity_id
_entity_poly.type
_entity_poly.pdbx_seq_one_letter_code
_entity_poly.pdbx_strand_id
1 'polypeptide(L)' 'GDMIDLYVQDFGKGIDPRYHKSIFDRYFRVPGTKVQGSGLGLSISRDFVEAHGGTLTVESELGKGSRFVMRLKA' A
#
# COMPACT_ATOMS: atom_id res chain seq x y z
N GLY A 1 7.27 18.11 -15.19
CA GLY A 1 6.21 17.28 -15.67
C GLY A 1 5.09 17.08 -14.68
N ASP A 2 3.96 16.73 -15.21
CA ASP A 2 2.79 16.48 -14.38
C ASP A 2 2.89 15.13 -13.71
N MET A 3 2.22 15.03 -12.57
CA MET A 3 2.10 13.76 -11.84
C MET A 3 0.68 13.24 -11.99
N ILE A 4 0.57 11.94 -12.06
CA ILE A 4 -0.72 11.25 -12.09
C ILE A 4 -0.87 10.47 -10.79
N ASP A 5 -1.98 10.69 -10.09
CA ASP A 5 -2.31 9.95 -8.88
C ASP A 5 -3.40 8.93 -9.19
N LEU A 6 -3.14 7.68 -8.86
CA LEU A 6 -4.12 6.61 -8.94
C LEU A 6 -4.45 6.14 -7.53
N TYR A 7 -5.73 5.89 -7.28
CA TYR A 7 -6.21 5.50 -5.96
C TYR A 7 -6.89 4.15 -6.04
N VAL A 8 -6.56 3.29 -5.09
CA VAL A 8 -7.31 2.05 -4.87
C VAL A 8 -7.81 2.10 -3.44
N GLN A 9 -9.11 2.06 -3.26
CA GLN A 9 -9.73 2.19 -1.95
C GLN A 9 -10.58 0.97 -1.63
N ASP A 10 -10.48 0.49 -0.39
CA ASP A 10 -11.41 -0.50 0.14
C ASP A 10 -12.06 0.02 1.42
N PHE A 11 -13.13 -0.61 1.83
CA PHE A 11 -13.90 -0.23 3.01
C PHE A 11 -13.83 -1.30 4.10
N GLY A 12 -12.72 -2.04 4.15
CA GLY A 12 -12.51 -3.08 5.14
C GLY A 12 -12.10 -2.55 6.50
N LYS A 13 -11.29 -3.33 7.21
CA LYS A 13 -10.90 -3.04 8.59
C LYS A 13 -9.95 -1.87 8.73
N GLY A 14 -9.27 -1.47 7.66
CA GLY A 14 -8.20 -0.50 7.74
C GLY A 14 -6.92 -1.10 8.30
N ILE A 15 -5.89 -0.28 8.40
CA ILE A 15 -4.57 -0.68 8.86
C ILE A 15 -4.13 0.29 9.96
N ASP A 16 -3.67 -0.26 11.09
CA ASP A 16 -3.14 0.55 12.17
C ASP A 16 -1.98 1.41 11.65
N PRO A 17 -1.93 2.72 11.97
CA PRO A 17 -0.86 3.60 11.49
C PRO A 17 0.55 3.10 11.74
N ARG A 18 0.77 2.36 12.83
CA ARG A 18 2.11 1.81 13.13
C ARG A 18 2.62 0.81 12.09
N TYR A 19 1.72 0.26 11.27
CA TYR A 19 2.09 -0.70 10.24
C TYR A 19 2.17 -0.10 8.84
N HIS A 20 1.89 1.20 8.66
CA HIS A 20 1.81 1.80 7.33
C HIS A 20 3.11 1.70 6.54
N LYS A 21 4.26 1.75 7.22
CA LYS A 21 5.54 1.55 6.55
C LYS A 21 5.85 0.07 6.35
N SER A 22 5.51 -0.75 7.36
CA SER A 22 5.87 -2.16 7.37
C SER A 22 5.11 -2.98 6.34
N ILE A 23 3.90 -2.56 5.96
CA ILE A 23 3.11 -3.33 4.99
C ILE A 23 3.76 -3.42 3.61
N PHE A 24 4.73 -2.55 3.31
CA PHE A 24 5.50 -2.61 2.07
C PHE A 24 6.76 -3.46 2.18
N ASP A 25 7.08 -3.95 3.37
CA ASP A 25 8.22 -4.83 3.56
C ASP A 25 7.90 -6.23 3.04
N ARG A 26 8.92 -6.91 2.53
CA ARG A 26 8.75 -8.27 2.02
C ARG A 26 8.33 -9.21 3.15
N TYR A 27 7.34 -10.04 2.86
CA TYR A 27 6.80 -11.05 3.78
C TYR A 27 6.15 -10.50 5.04
N PHE A 28 6.00 -9.18 5.16
CA PHE A 28 5.32 -8.61 6.31
C PHE A 28 3.81 -8.87 6.23
N ARG A 29 3.22 -9.20 7.38
CA ARG A 29 1.78 -9.37 7.52
C ARG A 29 1.33 -8.68 8.79
N VAL A 30 0.19 -7.98 8.71
CA VAL A 30 -0.37 -7.35 9.90
C VAL A 30 -0.83 -8.45 10.86
N PRO A 31 -0.39 -8.40 12.14
CA PRO A 31 -0.78 -9.41 13.13
C PRO A 31 -2.32 -9.52 13.26
N GLY A 32 -2.79 -10.75 13.40
CA GLY A 32 -4.22 -11.00 13.59
C GLY A 32 -5.04 -11.03 12.32
N THR A 33 -4.44 -10.80 11.16
CA THR A 33 -5.15 -10.89 9.89
C THR A 33 -4.92 -12.24 9.22
N LYS A 34 -5.97 -12.75 8.59
CA LYS A 34 -5.85 -13.91 7.72
C LYS A 34 -5.51 -13.40 6.32
N VAL A 35 -4.23 -13.37 6.01
CA VAL A 35 -3.77 -12.93 4.70
C VAL A 35 -3.49 -14.15 3.85
N GLN A 36 -4.06 -14.17 2.66
CA GLN A 36 -3.74 -15.17 1.66
C GLN A 36 -2.62 -14.64 0.78
N GLY A 37 -1.64 -15.48 0.49
CA GLY A 37 -0.53 -15.13 -0.37
C GLY A 37 0.80 -15.08 0.36
N SER A 38 1.84 -14.72 -0.37
CA SER A 38 3.23 -14.78 0.11
C SER A 38 3.66 -13.58 0.95
N GLY A 39 2.87 -12.50 0.96
CA GLY A 39 3.29 -11.26 1.59
C GLY A 39 4.25 -10.43 0.71
N LEU A 40 4.34 -10.73 -0.57
CA LEU A 40 5.22 -10.03 -1.50
C LEU A 40 4.51 -8.98 -2.35
N GLY A 41 3.18 -9.03 -2.44
CA GLY A 41 2.43 -8.22 -3.39
C GLY A 41 2.69 -6.72 -3.29
N LEU A 42 2.61 -6.17 -2.08
CA LEU A 42 2.81 -4.73 -1.89
C LEU A 42 4.26 -4.31 -2.08
N SER A 43 5.22 -5.14 -1.67
CA SER A 43 6.64 -4.81 -1.88
C SER A 43 7.00 -4.81 -3.36
N ILE A 44 6.47 -5.75 -4.12
CA ILE A 44 6.68 -5.80 -5.57
C ILE A 44 6.04 -4.59 -6.24
N SER A 45 4.82 -4.25 -5.84
CA SER A 45 4.12 -3.08 -6.39
C SER A 45 4.89 -1.79 -6.12
N ARG A 46 5.40 -1.62 -4.90
CA ARG A 46 6.19 -0.44 -4.56
C ARG A 46 7.48 -0.39 -5.38
N ASP A 47 8.19 -1.50 -5.49
CA ASP A 47 9.43 -1.55 -6.27
C ASP A 47 9.17 -1.18 -7.74
N PHE A 48 8.09 -1.69 -8.31
CA PHE A 48 7.71 -1.37 -9.69
C PHE A 48 7.43 0.13 -9.86
N VAL A 49 6.64 0.70 -8.96
CA VAL A 49 6.28 2.11 -9.01
C VAL A 49 7.52 3.00 -8.85
N GLU A 50 8.39 2.67 -7.89
CA GLU A 50 9.61 3.43 -7.66
C GLU A 50 10.58 3.36 -8.85
N ALA A 51 10.64 2.21 -9.52
CA ALA A 51 11.46 2.04 -10.72
C ALA A 51 10.98 2.94 -11.86
N HIS A 52 9.73 3.36 -11.84
CA HIS A 52 9.14 4.27 -12.83
C HIS A 52 9.12 5.73 -12.34
N GLY A 53 9.87 6.03 -11.30
CA GLY A 53 9.98 7.40 -10.80
C GLY A 53 8.80 7.86 -9.94
N GLY A 54 7.99 6.92 -9.49
CA GLY A 54 6.81 7.24 -8.69
C GLY A 54 6.93 6.83 -7.23
N THR A 55 5.82 6.94 -6.51
CA THR A 55 5.71 6.54 -5.11
C THR A 55 4.43 5.75 -4.89
N LEU A 56 4.46 4.85 -3.92
CA LEU A 56 3.29 4.11 -3.47
C LEU A 56 3.17 4.31 -1.96
N THR A 57 2.02 4.83 -1.53
CA THR A 57 1.76 5.10 -0.13
C THR A 57 0.40 4.56 0.26
N VAL A 58 0.14 4.50 1.56
CA VAL A 58 -1.15 4.08 2.09
C VAL A 58 -1.71 5.14 3.02
N GLU A 59 -3.01 5.40 2.90
CA GLU A 59 -3.79 6.16 3.84
C GLU A 59 -4.85 5.23 4.39
N SER A 60 -4.85 5.01 5.70
CA SER A 60 -5.75 4.04 6.29
C SER A 60 -6.08 4.44 7.72
N GLU A 61 -7.29 4.09 8.13
CA GLU A 61 -7.76 4.31 9.48
C GLU A 61 -8.53 3.07 9.94
N LEU A 62 -8.22 2.60 11.13
CA LEU A 62 -8.89 1.42 11.67
C LEU A 62 -10.40 1.63 11.71
N GLY A 63 -11.13 0.66 11.20
CA GLY A 63 -12.59 0.69 11.12
C GLY A 63 -13.15 1.45 9.94
N LYS A 64 -12.31 2.07 9.10
CA LYS A 64 -12.78 2.87 7.96
C LYS A 64 -12.27 2.40 6.60
N GLY A 65 -11.28 1.52 6.59
CA GLY A 65 -10.73 0.99 5.34
C GLY A 65 -9.38 1.58 4.99
N SER A 66 -8.95 1.33 3.77
CA SER A 66 -7.61 1.69 3.31
C SER A 66 -7.67 2.31 1.92
N ARG A 67 -6.79 3.27 1.67
CA ARG A 67 -6.60 3.84 0.35
C ARG A 67 -5.11 3.76 0.00
N PHE A 68 -4.80 3.10 -1.10
CA PHE A 68 -3.46 3.07 -1.65
C PHE A 68 -3.34 4.13 -2.72
N VAL A 69 -2.31 4.95 -2.63
CA VAL A 69 -2.08 6.05 -3.56
C VAL A 69 -0.80 5.78 -4.33
N MET A 70 -0.94 5.65 -5.65
CA MET A 70 0.18 5.47 -6.56
C MET A 70 0.37 6.77 -7.34
N ARG A 71 1.53 7.40 -7.19
CA ARG A 71 1.86 8.64 -7.88
C ARG A 71 2.94 8.37 -8.91
N LEU A 72 2.65 8.68 -10.16
CA LEU A 72 3.54 8.43 -11.27
C LEU A 72 3.77 9.71 -12.06
N LYS A 73 4.92 9.80 -12.71
CA LYS A 73 5.15 10.85 -13.69
C LYS A 73 4.32 10.60 -14.93
N ALA A 74 3.68 11.65 -15.38
CA ALA A 74 2.94 11.59 -16.62
C ALA A 74 3.87 11.58 -17.84
#